data_79fffb74547fa9f27deabe1eaf3ca85b
#
_entry.id   79fffb74547fa9f27deabe1eaf3ca85b
#
_cell.length_a   1.000
_cell.length_b   1.000
_cell.length_c   1.000
_cell.angle_alpha   90.00
_cell.angle_beta   90.00
_cell.angle_gamma   90.00
#
_symmetry.space_group_name_H-M   'P 1'
#
loop_
_entity.id
_entity.type
_entity.pdbx_description
1 polymer ?
#
loop_
_entity_poly.entity_id
_entity_poly.type
_entity_poly.pdbx_seq_one_letter_code
_entity_poly.pdbx_strand_id
1 'polypeptide(L)'
;MMTLLTSPEAWAALLTLTALEIVLGIDNVIFLSVIVSRIPQPQAKRARQIGLALALLFRILLLSLLVWLIGLTQDILSFRGMGFSWREIILIGGGLFLIAKATHEIHTEVEARDEDGNDAPNGGAFFWVILQIIVIDLVFSLDSIITAIGMAQDLAIMVAAVVIACLIMYLSSGPVARFVAEHPTTKMLALAFLVLIGVALVADGFKFHIPRGYIYFAIAFSAAVELFNVLARRNRKKAVN
;
A
#
# COMPACT_ATOMS: atom_id res chain seq x y z
N MET A 1 23.52 -21.81 -1.14
CA MET A 1 22.26 -21.91 -0.38
C MET A 1 22.45 -22.29 1.09
N MET A 2 23.24 -23.29 1.44
CA MET A 2 23.50 -23.63 2.87
C MET A 2 24.27 -22.54 3.62
N THR A 3 25.16 -21.80 3.00
CA THR A 3 25.90 -20.68 3.61
C THR A 3 25.02 -19.49 4.00
N LEU A 4 23.92 -19.25 3.29
CA LEU A 4 22.97 -18.17 3.60
C LEU A 4 22.17 -18.46 4.87
N LEU A 5 21.85 -19.72 5.16
CA LEU A 5 21.10 -20.12 6.36
C LEU A 5 21.94 -20.05 7.64
N THR A 6 23.26 -20.02 7.52
CA THR A 6 24.20 -20.00 8.65
C THR A 6 24.80 -18.64 8.93
N SER A 7 24.62 -17.63 8.05
CA SER A 7 25.19 -16.30 8.24
C SER A 7 24.24 -15.38 9.05
N PRO A 8 24.71 -14.78 10.16
CA PRO A 8 23.93 -13.83 10.94
C PRO A 8 23.50 -12.62 10.11
N GLU A 9 24.32 -12.20 9.13
CA GLU A 9 24.04 -11.08 8.24
C GLU A 9 22.83 -11.36 7.34
N ALA A 10 22.68 -12.60 6.84
CA ALA A 10 21.55 -12.99 6.01
C ALA A 10 20.23 -12.94 6.81
N TRP A 11 20.25 -13.37 8.07
CA TRP A 11 19.08 -13.30 8.94
C TRP A 11 18.74 -11.84 9.32
N ALA A 12 19.75 -11.02 9.60
CA ALA A 12 19.53 -9.60 9.85
C ALA A 12 18.92 -8.90 8.63
N ALA A 13 19.44 -9.15 7.43
CA ALA A 13 18.90 -8.64 6.19
C ALA A 13 17.46 -9.11 5.95
N LEU A 14 17.18 -10.41 6.13
CA LEU A 14 15.84 -10.98 5.99
C LEU A 14 14.84 -10.31 6.94
N LEU A 15 15.18 -10.19 8.22
CA LEU A 15 14.32 -9.55 9.22
C LEU A 15 14.08 -8.08 8.90
N THR A 16 15.14 -7.35 8.55
CA THR A 16 15.06 -5.91 8.23
C THR A 16 14.20 -5.68 6.99
N LEU A 17 14.45 -6.44 5.91
CA LEU A 17 13.65 -6.34 4.69
C LEU A 17 12.21 -6.77 4.91
N THR A 18 11.97 -7.85 5.66
CA THR A 18 10.60 -8.27 5.99
C THR A 18 9.86 -7.20 6.79
N ALA A 19 10.51 -6.62 7.80
CA ALA A 19 9.93 -5.53 8.58
C ALA A 19 9.62 -4.30 7.71
N LEU A 20 10.56 -3.94 6.82
CA LEU A 20 10.38 -2.83 5.89
C LEU A 20 9.22 -3.11 4.92
N GLU A 21 9.14 -4.30 4.33
CA GLU A 21 8.05 -4.71 3.43
C GLU A 21 6.70 -4.73 4.15
N ILE A 22 6.64 -5.15 5.42
CA ILE A 22 5.41 -5.10 6.22
C ILE A 22 5.00 -3.63 6.46
N VAL A 23 5.93 -2.77 6.86
CA VAL A 23 5.65 -1.35 7.11
C VAL A 23 5.17 -0.66 5.85
N LEU A 24 5.85 -0.90 4.70
CA LEU A 24 5.45 -0.39 3.39
C LEU A 24 4.15 -1.02 2.88
N GLY A 25 3.84 -2.23 3.31
CA GLY A 25 2.65 -2.97 2.89
C GLY A 25 1.40 -2.71 3.72
N ILE A 26 1.53 -2.09 4.90
CA ILE A 26 0.37 -1.73 5.73
C ILE A 26 -0.58 -0.82 4.96
N ASP A 27 -0.05 0.17 4.28
CA ASP A 27 -0.83 1.12 3.48
C ASP A 27 -1.60 0.41 2.36
N ASN A 28 -0.97 -0.60 1.73
CA ASN A 28 -1.62 -1.43 0.71
C ASN A 28 -2.80 -2.22 1.29
N VAL A 29 -2.65 -2.80 2.49
CA VAL A 29 -3.73 -3.55 3.16
C VAL A 29 -4.87 -2.63 3.57
N ILE A 30 -4.57 -1.43 4.07
CA ILE A 30 -5.57 -0.44 4.45
C ILE A 30 -6.33 0.05 3.20
N PHE A 31 -5.60 0.41 2.14
CA PHE A 31 -6.18 0.85 0.88
C PHE A 31 -7.07 -0.23 0.25
N LEU A 32 -6.56 -1.45 0.18
CA LEU A 32 -7.31 -2.62 -0.26
C LEU A 32 -8.62 -2.76 0.54
N SER A 33 -8.55 -2.57 1.85
CA SER A 33 -9.71 -2.68 2.74
C SER A 33 -10.76 -1.62 2.45
N VAL A 34 -10.33 -0.39 2.16
CA VAL A 34 -11.23 0.72 1.78
C VAL A 34 -11.90 0.46 0.43
N ILE A 35 -11.14 0.06 -0.60
CA ILE A 35 -11.70 -0.21 -1.93
C ILE A 35 -12.69 -1.37 -1.88
N VAL A 36 -12.32 -2.45 -1.20
CA VAL A 36 -13.14 -3.67 -1.11
C VAL A 36 -14.40 -3.45 -0.27
N SER A 37 -14.44 -2.46 0.63
CA SER A 37 -15.63 -2.16 1.43
C SER A 37 -16.83 -1.69 0.60
N ARG A 38 -16.62 -1.29 -0.65
CA ARG A 38 -17.68 -0.84 -1.59
C ARG A 38 -18.40 -1.96 -2.32
N ILE A 39 -17.92 -3.19 -2.24
CA ILE A 39 -18.55 -4.34 -2.90
C ILE A 39 -19.14 -5.31 -1.86
N PRO A 40 -20.21 -6.05 -2.21
CA PRO A 40 -20.87 -7.00 -1.31
C PRO A 40 -19.89 -8.03 -0.71
N GLN A 41 -20.13 -8.42 0.56
CA GLN A 41 -19.18 -9.23 1.35
C GLN A 41 -18.64 -10.50 0.66
N PRO A 42 -19.41 -11.34 -0.05
CA PRO A 42 -18.86 -12.52 -0.72
C PRO A 42 -17.81 -12.17 -1.79
N GLN A 43 -18.09 -11.09 -2.55
CA GLN A 43 -17.20 -10.60 -3.62
C GLN A 43 -16.00 -9.84 -3.03
N ALA A 44 -16.22 -9.06 -1.97
CA ALA A 44 -15.17 -8.34 -1.23
C ALA A 44 -14.06 -9.28 -0.76
N LYS A 45 -14.43 -10.42 -0.14
CA LYS A 45 -13.47 -11.42 0.30
C LYS A 45 -12.67 -12.00 -0.87
N ARG A 46 -13.36 -12.34 -1.98
CA ARG A 46 -12.70 -12.87 -3.19
C ARG A 46 -11.78 -11.84 -3.83
N ALA A 47 -12.24 -10.59 -4.00
CA ALA A 47 -11.44 -9.51 -4.58
C ALA A 47 -10.16 -9.27 -3.77
N ARG A 48 -10.27 -9.27 -2.42
CA ARG A 48 -9.11 -9.14 -1.54
C ARG A 48 -8.13 -10.29 -1.70
N GLN A 49 -8.59 -11.53 -1.71
CA GLN A 49 -7.73 -12.70 -1.85
C GLN A 49 -7.03 -12.74 -3.21
N ILE A 50 -7.78 -12.49 -4.29
CA ILE A 50 -7.23 -12.44 -5.65
C ILE A 50 -6.27 -11.26 -5.80
N GLY A 51 -6.65 -10.08 -5.30
CA GLY A 51 -5.79 -8.90 -5.35
C GLY A 51 -4.45 -9.11 -4.66
N LEU A 52 -4.45 -9.66 -3.43
CA LEU A 52 -3.22 -9.94 -2.69
C LEU A 52 -2.37 -11.06 -3.35
N ALA A 53 -3.01 -12.09 -3.92
CA ALA A 53 -2.30 -13.13 -4.63
C ALA A 53 -1.64 -12.60 -5.91
N LEU A 54 -2.33 -11.76 -6.67
CA LEU A 54 -1.78 -11.09 -7.84
C LEU A 54 -0.68 -10.10 -7.47
N ALA A 55 -0.85 -9.33 -6.39
CA ALA A 55 0.17 -8.44 -5.86
C ALA A 55 1.47 -9.19 -5.55
N LEU A 56 1.38 -10.33 -4.84
CA LEU A 56 2.54 -11.20 -4.58
C LEU A 56 3.19 -11.69 -5.88
N LEU A 57 2.39 -12.16 -6.83
CA LEU A 57 2.88 -12.65 -8.12
C LEU A 57 3.64 -11.53 -8.87
N PHE A 58 3.07 -10.33 -8.95
CA PHE A 58 3.70 -9.18 -9.62
C PHE A 58 4.97 -8.75 -8.89
N ARG A 59 5.03 -8.75 -7.56
CA ARG A 59 6.24 -8.45 -6.80
C ARG A 59 7.37 -9.43 -7.08
N ILE A 60 7.08 -10.73 -7.09
CA ILE A 60 8.07 -11.76 -7.44
C ILE A 60 8.54 -11.58 -8.89
N LEU A 61 7.62 -11.28 -9.81
CA LEU A 61 7.96 -11.02 -11.21
C LEU A 61 8.85 -9.78 -11.34
N LEU A 62 8.53 -8.69 -10.67
CA LEU A 62 9.36 -7.48 -10.67
C LEU A 62 10.73 -7.73 -10.07
N LEU A 63 10.84 -8.48 -8.98
CA LEU A 63 12.12 -8.88 -8.41
C LEU A 63 12.93 -9.74 -9.38
N SER A 64 12.29 -10.63 -10.11
CA SER A 64 12.93 -11.46 -11.13
C SER A 64 13.44 -10.63 -12.31
N LEU A 65 12.81 -9.50 -12.57
CA LEU A 65 13.21 -8.52 -13.60
C LEU A 65 14.12 -7.42 -13.04
N LEU A 66 14.83 -7.68 -11.96
CA LEU A 66 15.67 -6.72 -11.22
C LEU A 66 16.60 -5.92 -12.13
N VAL A 67 17.31 -6.58 -13.05
CA VAL A 67 18.26 -5.94 -13.97
C VAL A 67 17.52 -4.94 -14.89
N TRP A 68 16.32 -5.29 -15.34
CA TRP A 68 15.48 -4.41 -16.13
C TRP A 68 14.96 -3.21 -15.31
N LEU A 69 14.57 -3.45 -14.06
CA LEU A 69 14.14 -2.38 -13.14
C LEU A 69 15.23 -1.34 -12.89
N ILE A 70 16.49 -1.77 -12.71
CA ILE A 70 17.62 -0.86 -12.59
C ILE A 70 17.75 0.02 -13.85
N GLY A 71 17.49 -0.55 -15.03
CA GLY A 71 17.46 0.20 -16.29
C GLY A 71 16.38 1.30 -16.32
N LEU A 72 15.28 1.14 -15.60
CA LEU A 72 14.21 2.15 -15.51
C LEU A 72 14.62 3.42 -14.77
N THR A 73 15.74 3.43 -14.06
CA THR A 73 16.27 4.60 -13.35
C THR A 73 17.13 5.50 -14.24
N GLN A 74 17.41 5.09 -15.48
CA GLN A 74 18.15 5.92 -16.44
C GLN A 74 17.26 7.03 -17.00
N ASP A 75 17.82 8.25 -17.06
CA ASP A 75 17.09 9.41 -17.59
C ASP A 75 16.78 9.23 -19.08
N ILE A 76 15.48 9.30 -19.43
CA ILE A 76 14.99 9.21 -20.82
C ILE A 76 14.56 10.57 -21.36
N LEU A 77 14.22 11.51 -20.48
CA LEU A 77 13.76 12.84 -20.82
C LEU A 77 14.46 13.85 -19.91
N SER A 78 14.86 15.00 -20.45
CA SER A 78 15.35 16.13 -19.65
C SER A 78 14.42 17.32 -19.84
N PHE A 79 13.83 17.81 -18.74
CA PHE A 79 12.98 18.99 -18.73
C PHE A 79 13.49 19.99 -17.70
N ARG A 80 13.79 21.23 -18.13
CA ARG A 80 14.35 22.30 -17.28
C ARG A 80 15.59 21.91 -16.49
N GLY A 81 16.46 21.07 -17.05
CA GLY A 81 17.69 20.62 -16.39
C GLY A 81 17.51 19.47 -15.39
N MET A 82 16.28 18.97 -15.24
CA MET A 82 15.98 17.73 -14.47
C MET A 82 15.81 16.58 -15.45
N GLY A 83 16.56 15.49 -15.23
CA GLY A 83 16.39 14.24 -15.95
C GLY A 83 15.22 13.45 -15.36
N PHE A 84 14.35 12.92 -16.20
CA PHE A 84 13.24 12.04 -15.81
C PHE A 84 13.46 10.66 -16.40
N SER A 85 13.40 9.63 -15.57
CA SER A 85 13.41 8.24 -15.96
C SER A 85 11.97 7.68 -15.95
N TRP A 86 11.81 6.44 -16.41
CA TRP A 86 10.52 5.75 -16.29
C TRP A 86 10.05 5.65 -14.83
N ARG A 87 11.00 5.49 -13.90
CA ARG A 87 10.68 5.46 -12.46
C ARG A 87 9.97 6.73 -12.01
N GLU A 88 10.53 7.90 -12.30
CA GLU A 88 9.93 9.18 -11.91
C GLU A 88 8.54 9.39 -12.55
N ILE A 89 8.38 9.00 -13.83
CA ILE A 89 7.09 9.10 -14.52
C ILE A 89 6.04 8.21 -13.86
N ILE A 90 6.39 6.97 -13.50
CA ILE A 90 5.48 6.04 -12.81
C ILE A 90 5.14 6.56 -11.41
N LEU A 91 6.11 7.11 -10.67
CA LEU A 91 5.87 7.68 -9.33
C LEU A 91 4.94 8.90 -9.39
N ILE A 92 5.14 9.80 -10.34
CA ILE A 92 4.26 10.97 -10.55
C ILE A 92 2.84 10.51 -10.93
N GLY A 93 2.73 9.65 -11.94
CA GLY A 93 1.44 9.15 -12.42
C GLY A 93 0.68 8.37 -11.35
N GLY A 94 1.36 7.46 -10.65
CA GLY A 94 0.79 6.69 -9.54
C GLY A 94 0.42 7.55 -8.34
N GLY A 95 1.27 8.51 -7.97
CA GLY A 95 0.99 9.45 -6.89
C GLY A 95 -0.22 10.34 -7.20
N LEU A 96 -0.32 10.90 -8.40
CA LEU A 96 -1.48 11.67 -8.84
C LEU A 96 -2.76 10.82 -8.86
N PHE A 97 -2.67 9.57 -9.33
CA PHE A 97 -3.79 8.64 -9.29
C PHE A 97 -4.27 8.39 -7.84
N LEU A 98 -3.33 8.17 -6.89
CA LEU A 98 -3.67 7.98 -5.48
C LEU A 98 -4.35 9.21 -4.89
N ILE A 99 -3.82 10.42 -5.14
CA ILE A 99 -4.40 11.68 -4.66
C ILE A 99 -5.83 11.81 -5.20
N ALA A 100 -6.02 11.68 -6.52
CA ALA A 100 -7.32 11.81 -7.15
C ALA A 100 -8.32 10.78 -6.59
N LYS A 101 -7.89 9.52 -6.47
CA LYS A 101 -8.75 8.44 -5.96
C LYS A 101 -9.10 8.63 -4.49
N ALA A 102 -8.11 8.90 -3.64
CA ALA A 102 -8.36 9.11 -2.21
C ALA A 102 -9.23 10.35 -1.96
N THR A 103 -9.02 11.44 -2.70
CA THR A 103 -9.86 12.66 -2.60
C THR A 103 -11.29 12.37 -3.03
N HIS A 104 -11.49 11.62 -4.10
CA HIS A 104 -12.84 11.21 -4.54
C HIS A 104 -13.53 10.34 -3.48
N GLU A 105 -12.80 9.40 -2.85
CA GLU A 105 -13.33 8.56 -1.78
C GLU A 105 -13.71 9.39 -0.54
N ILE A 106 -12.86 10.36 -0.15
CA ILE A 106 -13.14 11.28 0.95
C ILE A 106 -14.41 12.09 0.67
N HIS A 107 -14.51 12.64 -0.54
CA HIS A 107 -15.67 13.42 -0.96
C HIS A 107 -16.97 12.61 -0.86
N THR A 108 -16.98 11.39 -1.39
CA THR A 108 -18.13 10.48 -1.31
C THR A 108 -18.51 10.14 0.13
N GLU A 109 -17.51 9.93 1.01
CA GLU A 109 -17.75 9.60 2.41
C GLU A 109 -18.27 10.79 3.22
N VAL A 110 -17.81 12.02 2.91
CA VAL A 110 -18.21 13.26 3.63
C VAL A 110 -19.58 13.73 3.18
N GLU A 111 -19.87 13.69 1.88
CA GLU A 111 -21.16 14.16 1.36
C GLU A 111 -22.30 13.19 1.65
N ALA A 112 -22.02 12.02 2.25
CA ALA A 112 -23.02 11.00 2.58
C ALA A 112 -24.04 10.83 1.44
N ARG A 113 -23.57 10.91 0.19
CA ARG A 113 -24.42 10.57 -0.94
C ARG A 113 -24.71 9.09 -0.81
N ASP A 114 -25.88 8.81 -0.28
CA ASP A 114 -26.58 7.58 -0.52
C ASP A 114 -26.65 7.45 -2.05
N GLU A 115 -25.66 6.81 -2.65
CA GLU A 115 -25.87 6.23 -3.96
C GLU A 115 -27.03 5.28 -3.74
N ASP A 116 -28.22 5.76 -4.12
CA ASP A 116 -29.45 5.00 -4.12
C ASP A 116 -29.11 3.59 -4.60
N GLY A 117 -29.31 2.61 -3.72
CA GLY A 117 -28.84 1.23 -3.82
C GLY A 117 -29.43 0.43 -5.00
N ASN A 118 -29.34 0.98 -6.20
CA ASN A 118 -29.86 0.40 -7.43
C ASN A 118 -28.80 0.01 -8.46
N ASP A 119 -27.52 0.25 -8.17
CA ASP A 119 -26.47 -0.38 -8.97
C ASP A 119 -26.22 -1.79 -8.43
N ALA A 120 -26.94 -2.75 -9.00
CA ALA A 120 -26.59 -4.15 -8.91
C ALA A 120 -25.06 -4.27 -9.19
N PRO A 121 -24.31 -5.08 -8.42
CA PRO A 121 -22.89 -5.22 -8.61
C PRO A 121 -22.61 -5.76 -10.01
N ASN A 122 -22.43 -4.85 -10.97
CA ASN A 122 -22.02 -5.18 -12.31
C ASN A 122 -20.68 -5.90 -12.21
N GLY A 123 -20.50 -7.01 -12.91
CA GLY A 123 -19.21 -7.73 -12.97
C GLY A 123 -18.03 -6.82 -13.31
N GLY A 124 -18.29 -5.64 -13.88
CA GLY A 124 -17.34 -4.56 -14.10
C GLY A 124 -16.76 -3.97 -12.82
N ALA A 125 -17.55 -3.76 -11.77
CA ALA A 125 -17.06 -3.18 -10.52
C ALA A 125 -16.00 -4.05 -9.84
N PHE A 126 -16.17 -5.36 -9.84
CA PHE A 126 -15.20 -6.32 -9.32
C PHE A 126 -13.87 -6.27 -10.08
N PHE A 127 -13.92 -6.24 -11.40
CA PHE A 127 -12.72 -6.14 -12.24
C PHE A 127 -11.98 -4.81 -12.02
N TRP A 128 -12.71 -3.70 -11.94
CA TRP A 128 -12.13 -2.38 -11.66
C TRP A 128 -11.44 -2.32 -10.31
N VAL A 129 -12.02 -2.93 -9.26
CA VAL A 129 -11.41 -3.01 -7.94
C VAL A 129 -10.10 -3.79 -8.00
N ILE A 130 -10.06 -4.95 -8.65
CA ILE A 130 -8.83 -5.74 -8.80
C ILE A 130 -7.77 -4.95 -9.59
N LEU A 131 -8.15 -4.30 -10.69
CA LEU A 131 -7.24 -3.49 -11.48
C LEU A 131 -6.62 -2.35 -10.66
N GLN A 132 -7.42 -1.64 -9.87
CA GLN A 132 -6.94 -0.59 -8.99
C GLN A 132 -5.94 -1.13 -7.96
N ILE A 133 -6.21 -2.28 -7.35
CA ILE A 133 -5.31 -2.93 -6.40
C ILE A 133 -3.96 -3.24 -7.06
N ILE A 134 -3.98 -3.81 -8.27
CA ILE A 134 -2.76 -4.18 -9.00
C ILE A 134 -1.95 -2.93 -9.35
N VAL A 135 -2.59 -1.89 -9.91
CA VAL A 135 -1.90 -0.66 -10.32
C VAL A 135 -1.22 0.01 -9.13
N ILE A 136 -1.90 0.08 -8.00
CA ILE A 136 -1.38 0.71 -6.79
C ILE A 136 -0.25 -0.13 -6.20
N ASP A 137 -0.43 -1.44 -6.08
CA ASP A 137 0.63 -2.31 -5.59
C ASP A 137 1.87 -2.28 -6.50
N LEU A 138 1.68 -2.17 -7.82
CA LEU A 138 2.79 -2.02 -8.77
C LEU A 138 3.59 -0.74 -8.50
N VAL A 139 2.93 0.40 -8.29
CA VAL A 139 3.60 1.68 -7.99
C VAL A 139 4.39 1.60 -6.68
N PHE A 140 3.79 1.06 -5.63
CA PHE A 140 4.47 0.91 -4.33
C PHE A 140 5.60 -0.12 -4.39
N SER A 141 5.39 -1.23 -5.11
CA SER A 141 6.39 -2.29 -5.24
C SER A 141 7.62 -1.84 -6.02
N LEU A 142 7.44 -1.02 -7.06
CA LEU A 142 8.55 -0.49 -7.84
C LEU A 142 9.49 0.35 -6.97
N ASP A 143 8.93 1.19 -6.12
CA ASP A 143 9.72 2.03 -5.22
C ASP A 143 10.36 1.23 -4.07
N SER A 144 9.64 0.28 -3.47
CA SER A 144 10.16 -0.57 -2.39
C SER A 144 11.29 -1.48 -2.89
N ILE A 145 11.15 -2.05 -4.09
CA ILE A 145 12.16 -2.93 -4.71
C ILE A 145 13.44 -2.14 -5.02
N ILE A 146 13.34 -0.94 -5.60
CA ILE A 146 14.51 -0.10 -5.88
C ILE A 146 15.23 0.26 -4.56
N THR A 147 14.48 0.56 -3.51
CA THR A 147 15.04 0.81 -2.18
C THR A 147 15.71 -0.43 -1.60
N ALA A 148 15.09 -1.60 -1.74
CA ALA A 148 15.61 -2.88 -1.25
C ALA A 148 16.90 -3.31 -1.95
N ILE A 149 17.08 -2.99 -3.23
CA ILE A 149 18.33 -3.23 -3.99
C ILE A 149 19.55 -2.59 -3.30
N GLY A 150 19.37 -1.41 -2.72
CA GLY A 150 20.42 -0.74 -1.97
C GLY A 150 20.77 -1.40 -0.64
N MET A 151 19.90 -2.25 -0.11
CA MET A 151 20.02 -2.86 1.23
C MET A 151 20.42 -4.34 1.20
N ALA A 152 20.05 -5.09 0.17
CA ALA A 152 20.37 -6.50 0.04
C ALA A 152 20.94 -6.81 -1.34
N GLN A 153 22.03 -7.60 -1.34
CA GLN A 153 22.67 -8.04 -2.58
C GLN A 153 22.18 -9.42 -3.04
N ASP A 154 21.38 -10.11 -2.21
CA ASP A 154 20.92 -11.48 -2.48
C ASP A 154 19.43 -11.51 -2.81
N LEU A 155 19.13 -11.85 -4.06
CA LEU A 155 17.76 -11.97 -4.57
C LEU A 155 16.92 -12.99 -3.78
N ALA A 156 17.53 -14.08 -3.30
CA ALA A 156 16.80 -15.08 -2.54
C ALA A 156 16.30 -14.55 -1.20
N ILE A 157 17.08 -13.69 -0.52
CA ILE A 157 16.68 -13.02 0.71
C ILE A 157 15.55 -12.04 0.44
N MET A 158 15.65 -11.26 -0.65
CA MET A 158 14.60 -10.31 -1.05
C MET A 158 13.27 -11.03 -1.34
N VAL A 159 13.31 -12.11 -2.13
CA VAL A 159 12.11 -12.92 -2.43
C VAL A 159 11.52 -13.52 -1.16
N ALA A 160 12.36 -14.09 -0.26
CA ALA A 160 11.89 -14.63 1.01
C ALA A 160 11.22 -13.56 1.89
N ALA A 161 11.81 -12.37 2.00
CA ALA A 161 11.25 -11.24 2.74
C ALA A 161 9.87 -10.83 2.21
N VAL A 162 9.75 -10.67 0.89
CA VAL A 162 8.48 -10.33 0.22
C VAL A 162 7.43 -11.41 0.43
N VAL A 163 7.77 -12.69 0.30
CA VAL A 163 6.83 -13.80 0.51
C VAL A 163 6.32 -13.80 1.96
N ILE A 164 7.21 -13.65 2.95
CA ILE A 164 6.83 -13.61 4.37
C ILE A 164 5.94 -12.39 4.65
N ALA A 165 6.31 -11.21 4.16
CA ALA A 165 5.52 -9.98 4.34
C ALA A 165 4.13 -10.11 3.70
N CYS A 166 4.03 -10.62 2.47
CA CYS A 166 2.76 -10.85 1.80
C CYS A 166 1.88 -11.87 2.52
N LEU A 167 2.47 -12.92 3.11
CA LEU A 167 1.72 -13.89 3.93
C LEU A 167 1.14 -13.20 5.18
N ILE A 168 1.92 -12.38 5.87
CA ILE A 168 1.47 -11.62 7.02
C ILE A 168 0.36 -10.65 6.63
N MET A 169 0.52 -9.92 5.52
CA MET A 169 -0.51 -9.02 4.99
C MET A 169 -1.79 -9.78 4.61
N TYR A 170 -1.67 -10.95 3.98
CA TYR A 170 -2.82 -11.79 3.65
C TYR A 170 -3.60 -12.20 4.89
N LEU A 171 -2.92 -12.68 5.94
CA LEU A 171 -3.54 -13.07 7.20
C LEU A 171 -4.19 -11.88 7.92
N SER A 172 -3.52 -10.72 7.90
CA SER A 172 -3.98 -9.50 8.58
C SER A 172 -5.08 -8.77 7.82
N SER A 173 -5.18 -8.94 6.50
CA SER A 173 -6.10 -8.18 5.63
C SER A 173 -7.58 -8.33 6.02
N GLY A 174 -8.00 -9.51 6.50
CA GLY A 174 -9.36 -9.77 6.96
C GLY A 174 -9.76 -8.96 8.19
N PRO A 175 -9.02 -9.11 9.30
CA PRO A 175 -9.20 -8.30 10.50
C PRO A 175 -9.11 -6.79 10.24
N VAL A 176 -8.13 -6.35 9.47
CA VAL A 176 -7.96 -4.92 9.12
C VAL A 176 -9.15 -4.39 8.33
N ALA A 177 -9.61 -5.11 7.31
CA ALA A 177 -10.76 -4.69 6.50
C ALA A 177 -12.04 -4.57 7.34
N ARG A 178 -12.26 -5.50 8.27
CA ARG A 178 -13.40 -5.45 9.19
C ARG A 178 -13.28 -4.25 10.13
N PHE A 179 -12.10 -4.04 10.72
CA PHE A 179 -11.86 -2.92 11.60
C PHE A 179 -12.11 -1.56 10.92
N VAL A 180 -11.59 -1.39 9.69
CA VAL A 180 -11.79 -0.16 8.90
C VAL A 180 -13.28 0.04 8.57
N ALA A 181 -14.00 -1.04 8.20
CA ALA A 181 -15.43 -0.96 7.88
C ALA A 181 -16.30 -0.59 9.11
N GLU A 182 -15.90 -1.02 10.31
CA GLU A 182 -16.63 -0.75 11.56
C GLU A 182 -16.31 0.64 12.15
N HIS A 183 -15.23 1.30 11.67
CA HIS A 183 -14.74 2.56 12.22
C HIS A 183 -14.60 3.64 11.13
N PRO A 184 -15.66 4.43 10.84
CA PRO A 184 -15.62 5.45 9.79
C PRO A 184 -14.50 6.48 9.96
N THR A 185 -14.16 6.85 11.20
CA THR A 185 -13.04 7.77 11.49
C THR A 185 -11.71 7.18 11.10
N THR A 186 -11.51 5.88 11.32
CA THR A 186 -10.31 5.15 10.87
C THR A 186 -10.24 5.07 9.35
N LYS A 187 -11.39 4.89 8.68
CA LYS A 187 -11.48 4.91 7.21
C LYS A 187 -11.06 6.26 6.65
N MET A 188 -11.58 7.36 7.22
CA MET A 188 -11.20 8.73 6.83
C MET A 188 -9.71 9.00 7.05
N LEU A 189 -9.16 8.55 8.18
CA LEU A 189 -7.74 8.66 8.48
C LEU A 189 -6.89 7.91 7.45
N ALA A 190 -7.29 6.70 7.09
CA ALA A 190 -6.62 5.89 6.08
C ALA A 190 -6.62 6.59 4.71
N LEU A 191 -7.75 7.17 4.30
CA LEU A 191 -7.86 7.93 3.05
C LEU A 191 -6.95 9.18 3.06
N ALA A 192 -6.89 9.90 4.19
CA ALA A 192 -5.99 11.05 4.35
C ALA A 192 -4.51 10.63 4.21
N PHE A 193 -4.13 9.47 4.74
CA PHE A 193 -2.78 8.93 4.53
C PHE A 193 -2.49 8.56 3.10
N LEU A 194 -3.48 8.06 2.36
CA LEU A 194 -3.31 7.79 0.92
C LEU A 194 -3.01 9.07 0.13
N VAL A 195 -3.67 10.19 0.49
CA VAL A 195 -3.33 11.50 -0.10
C VAL A 195 -1.89 11.88 0.25
N LEU A 196 -1.50 11.75 1.52
CA LEU A 196 -0.14 12.06 1.97
C LEU A 196 0.92 11.24 1.25
N ILE A 197 0.69 9.93 1.11
CA ILE A 197 1.59 9.05 0.38
C ILE A 197 1.63 9.40 -1.11
N GLY A 198 0.47 9.70 -1.71
CA GLY A 198 0.40 10.17 -3.09
C GLY A 198 1.23 11.44 -3.32
N VAL A 199 1.15 12.41 -2.40
CA VAL A 199 1.99 13.62 -2.43
C VAL A 199 3.47 13.28 -2.31
N ALA A 200 3.84 12.36 -1.41
CA ALA A 200 5.23 11.93 -1.27
C ALA A 200 5.78 11.26 -2.54
N LEU A 201 4.97 10.40 -3.19
CA LEU A 201 5.36 9.77 -4.47
C LEU A 201 5.53 10.80 -5.59
N VAL A 202 4.64 11.79 -5.67
CA VAL A 202 4.79 12.89 -6.64
C VAL A 202 6.06 13.69 -6.35
N ALA A 203 6.34 14.01 -5.09
CA ALA A 203 7.55 14.72 -4.68
C ALA A 203 8.82 13.92 -5.06
N ASP A 204 8.85 12.61 -4.74
CA ASP A 204 9.94 11.71 -5.13
C ASP A 204 10.13 11.66 -6.66
N GLY A 205 9.02 11.64 -7.42
CA GLY A 205 9.05 11.69 -8.87
C GLY A 205 9.61 13.00 -9.44
N PHE A 206 9.48 14.10 -8.72
CA PHE A 206 10.15 15.37 -9.02
C PHE A 206 11.54 15.51 -8.37
N LYS A 207 12.10 14.41 -7.87
CA LYS A 207 13.41 14.35 -7.19
C LYS A 207 13.48 15.15 -5.87
N PHE A 208 12.33 15.51 -5.30
CA PHE A 208 12.22 16.05 -3.95
C PHE A 208 12.00 14.90 -2.96
N HIS A 209 13.09 14.38 -2.43
CA HIS A 209 13.03 13.25 -1.52
C HIS A 209 12.51 13.66 -0.14
N ILE A 210 11.32 13.16 0.21
CA ILE A 210 10.75 13.27 1.56
C ILE A 210 11.18 12.03 2.34
N PRO A 211 11.98 12.17 3.43
CA PRO A 211 12.38 11.02 4.23
C PRO A 211 11.13 10.28 4.77
N ARG A 212 10.98 9.02 4.41
CA ARG A 212 9.79 8.21 4.74
C ARG A 212 9.54 8.07 6.23
N GLY A 213 10.59 8.22 7.03
CA GLY A 213 10.47 8.22 8.49
C GLY A 213 9.48 9.25 9.03
N TYR A 214 9.37 10.42 8.43
CA TYR A 214 8.37 11.43 8.83
C TYR A 214 6.94 10.98 8.53
N ILE A 215 6.75 10.34 7.37
CA ILE A 215 5.43 9.83 6.96
C ILE A 215 5.02 8.70 7.91
N TYR A 216 5.91 7.73 8.18
CA TYR A 216 5.62 6.62 9.10
C TYR A 216 5.38 7.09 10.53
N PHE A 217 6.12 8.10 10.99
CA PHE A 217 5.87 8.72 12.27
C PHE A 217 4.48 9.36 12.33
N ALA A 218 4.10 10.13 11.31
CA ALA A 218 2.78 10.76 11.22
C ALA A 218 1.65 9.71 11.21
N ILE A 219 1.80 8.61 10.44
CA ILE A 219 0.87 7.49 10.41
C ILE A 219 0.76 6.83 11.80
N ALA A 220 1.88 6.48 12.41
CA ALA A 220 1.91 5.82 13.71
C ALA A 220 1.31 6.70 14.81
N PHE A 221 1.64 7.99 14.83
CA PHE A 221 1.09 8.96 15.77
C PHE A 221 -0.43 9.09 15.62
N SER A 222 -0.91 9.29 14.41
CA SER A 222 -2.35 9.45 14.15
C SER A 222 -3.12 8.16 14.42
N ALA A 223 -2.56 6.99 14.11
CA ALA A 223 -3.14 5.69 14.45
C ALA A 223 -3.23 5.49 15.99
N ALA A 224 -2.20 5.93 16.73
CA ALA A 224 -2.24 5.90 18.20
C ALA A 224 -3.35 6.81 18.73
N VAL A 225 -3.48 8.03 18.23
CA VAL A 225 -4.57 8.96 18.62
C VAL A 225 -5.93 8.35 18.32
N GLU A 226 -6.10 7.74 17.12
CA GLU A 226 -7.37 7.10 16.75
C GLU A 226 -7.68 5.89 17.65
N LEU A 227 -6.68 5.11 18.02
CA LEU A 227 -6.85 4.02 18.99
C LEU A 227 -7.40 4.54 20.32
N PHE A 228 -6.86 5.65 20.85
CA PHE A 228 -7.40 6.27 22.06
C PHE A 228 -8.83 6.75 21.88
N ASN A 229 -9.18 7.34 20.73
CA ASN A 229 -10.53 7.75 20.40
C ASN A 229 -11.52 6.57 20.41
N VAL A 230 -11.15 5.46 19.76
CA VAL A 230 -11.96 4.23 19.71
C VAL A 230 -12.17 3.66 21.12
N LEU A 231 -11.10 3.59 21.92
CA LEU A 231 -11.18 3.12 23.31
C LEU A 231 -12.06 4.03 24.17
N ALA A 232 -11.93 5.35 24.06
CA ALA A 232 -12.75 6.31 24.78
C ALA A 232 -14.24 6.19 24.42
N ARG A 233 -14.57 6.04 23.13
CA ARG A 233 -15.96 5.82 22.67
C ARG A 233 -16.53 4.51 23.22
N ARG A 234 -15.74 3.43 23.25
CA ARG A 234 -16.16 2.13 23.81
C ARG A 234 -16.48 2.23 25.29
N ASN A 235 -15.65 2.94 26.07
CA ASN A 235 -15.85 3.13 27.50
C ASN A 235 -17.11 3.98 27.79
N ARG A 236 -17.37 5.03 27.01
CA ARG A 236 -18.60 5.84 27.13
C ARG A 236 -19.87 5.01 26.87
N LYS A 237 -19.87 4.14 25.86
CA LYS A 237 -21.01 3.25 25.59
C LYS A 237 -21.27 2.26 26.73
N LYS A 238 -20.22 1.79 27.42
CA LYS A 238 -20.37 0.90 28.59
C LYS A 238 -20.84 1.60 29.85
N ALA A 239 -20.62 2.90 29.97
CA ALA A 239 -21.05 3.69 31.16
C ALA A 239 -22.52 4.16 31.07
N VAL A 240 -23.14 4.07 29.88
CA VAL A 240 -24.55 4.48 29.63
C VAL A 240 -25.49 3.28 29.64
N ASN A 241 -25.00 2.05 29.53
CA ASN A 241 -25.73 0.79 29.67
C ASN A 241 -25.50 0.19 31.06
#